data_8973ea7be7b7b9811e2c53cb29f2ecc1
#
_entry.id   8973ea7be7b7b9811e2c53cb29f2ecc1
#
_cell.length_a   1.000
_cell.length_b   1.000
_cell.length_c   1.000
_cell.angle_alpha   90.00
_cell.angle_beta   90.00
_cell.angle_gamma   90.00
#
_symmetry.space_group_name_H-M   'P 1'
#
loop_
_entity.id
_entity.type
_entity.pdbx_description
1 polymer ?
#
loop_
_entity_poly.entity_id
_entity_poly.type
_entity_poly.pdbx_seq_one_letter_code
_entity_poly.pdbx_strand_id
1 'polypeptide(L)'
;HYAGETGLTYFTQMGVITCLMFTSAASGYSVCIAMLRRLTGMTDVIGNFYQDVVRFIIRVLIPFAFVLSIFLISQGTPQTLHGNLVVETMSGVKQTIAYGPMASLESIKHLGTNGGGFLGANSSTPFENPTYWSNFAEALSMMLIPGSLVFLFGRMLNAKQHIHPHAVMVFIAMFTMFVLLLLICLHYETAGSPILHHLGIDGGNMEGKETRFGIAQSALFTTCLLYTSPSPRDRG
;
A
#
# COMPACT_ATOMS: atom_id res chain seq x y z
N HIS A 1 -5.10 -8.30 12.21
CA HIS A 1 -4.94 -9.39 11.23
C HIS A 1 -6.18 -10.26 11.24
N TYR A 2 -6.70 -10.60 10.09
CA TYR A 2 -7.85 -11.47 9.90
C TYR A 2 -7.59 -12.35 8.66
N ALA A 3 -8.13 -13.56 8.69
CA ALA A 3 -8.16 -14.43 7.52
C ALA A 3 -9.39 -14.03 6.70
N GLY A 4 -9.23 -13.09 5.78
CA GLY A 4 -10.33 -12.50 5.03
C GLY A 4 -11.12 -13.54 4.23
N GLU A 5 -10.40 -14.49 3.66
CA GLU A 5 -10.95 -15.57 2.85
C GLU A 5 -11.82 -16.58 3.63
N THR A 6 -11.58 -16.72 4.93
CA THR A 6 -12.31 -17.69 5.77
C THR A 6 -13.19 -17.04 6.84
N GLY A 7 -12.79 -15.85 7.32
CA GLY A 7 -13.44 -15.17 8.44
C GLY A 7 -14.48 -14.13 8.05
N LEU A 8 -14.48 -13.68 6.78
CA LEU A 8 -15.33 -12.59 6.32
C LEU A 8 -16.13 -12.97 5.06
N THR A 9 -17.37 -12.47 4.99
CA THR A 9 -18.17 -12.58 3.77
C THR A 9 -17.72 -11.56 2.72
N TYR A 10 -18.04 -11.79 1.45
CA TYR A 10 -17.78 -10.82 0.37
C TYR A 10 -18.43 -9.47 0.64
N PHE A 11 -19.65 -9.47 1.16
CA PHE A 11 -20.31 -8.23 1.55
C PHE A 11 -19.53 -7.45 2.60
N THR A 12 -19.01 -8.14 3.61
CA THR A 12 -18.18 -7.51 4.64
C THR A 12 -16.91 -6.93 4.03
N GLN A 13 -16.23 -7.64 3.14
CA GLN A 13 -15.01 -7.17 2.50
C GLN A 13 -15.28 -5.99 1.54
N MET A 14 -16.24 -6.14 0.64
CA MET A 14 -16.57 -5.11 -0.36
C MET A 14 -17.23 -3.87 0.25
N GLY A 15 -18.17 -4.07 1.17
CA GLY A 15 -18.93 -2.98 1.78
C GLY A 15 -18.19 -2.40 2.97
N VAL A 16 -18.06 -3.18 4.04
CA VAL A 16 -17.57 -2.65 5.32
C VAL A 16 -16.08 -2.34 5.27
N ILE A 17 -15.23 -3.30 4.91
CA ILE A 17 -13.78 -3.11 4.93
C ILE A 17 -13.35 -2.05 3.92
N THR A 18 -13.87 -2.12 2.69
CA THR A 18 -13.55 -1.11 1.66
C THR A 18 -14.00 0.29 2.09
N CYS A 19 -15.19 0.44 2.66
CA CYS A 19 -15.67 1.72 3.18
C CYS A 19 -14.77 2.24 4.33
N LEU A 20 -14.36 1.36 5.23
CA LEU A 20 -13.43 1.71 6.30
C LEU A 20 -12.06 2.14 5.76
N MET A 21 -11.55 1.49 4.71
CA MET A 21 -10.28 1.88 4.07
C MET A 21 -10.37 3.27 3.44
N PHE A 22 -11.47 3.60 2.74
CA PHE A 22 -11.69 4.95 2.21
C PHE A 22 -11.79 5.99 3.31
N THR A 23 -12.57 5.72 4.35
CA THR A 23 -12.83 6.69 5.43
C THR A 23 -11.61 6.88 6.33
N SER A 24 -10.86 5.83 6.65
CA SER A 24 -9.64 5.92 7.46
C SER A 24 -8.56 6.73 6.75
N ALA A 25 -8.30 6.43 5.47
CA ALA A 25 -7.36 7.18 4.66
C ALA A 25 -7.76 8.67 4.57
N ALA A 26 -9.01 8.95 4.22
CA ALA A 26 -9.50 10.32 4.09
C ALA A 26 -9.46 11.09 5.42
N SER A 27 -9.70 10.42 6.54
CA SER A 27 -9.61 11.04 7.86
C SER A 27 -8.18 11.46 8.18
N GLY A 28 -7.21 10.58 7.94
CA GLY A 28 -5.78 10.87 8.15
C GLY A 28 -5.31 12.06 7.31
N TYR A 29 -5.66 12.08 6.02
CA TYR A 29 -5.31 13.18 5.13
C TYR A 29 -6.00 14.48 5.50
N SER A 30 -7.27 14.43 5.92
CA SER A 30 -7.99 15.63 6.33
C SER A 30 -7.41 16.27 7.59
N VAL A 31 -6.97 15.46 8.55
CA VAL A 31 -6.23 15.94 9.73
C VAL A 31 -4.90 16.57 9.30
N CYS A 32 -4.16 15.92 8.42
CA CYS A 32 -2.90 16.44 7.88
C CYS A 32 -3.11 17.80 7.19
N ILE A 33 -4.12 17.92 6.33
CA ILE A 33 -4.44 19.17 5.62
C ILE A 33 -4.84 20.28 6.61
N ALA A 34 -5.63 19.97 7.63
CA ALA A 34 -6.00 20.94 8.68
C ALA A 34 -4.76 21.45 9.42
N MET A 35 -3.84 20.54 9.77
CA MET A 35 -2.56 20.87 10.37
C MET A 35 -1.70 21.75 9.46
N LEU A 36 -1.58 21.40 8.18
CA LEU A 36 -0.82 22.17 7.19
C LEU A 36 -1.37 23.58 7.01
N ARG A 37 -2.69 23.76 6.97
CA ARG A 37 -3.32 25.10 6.91
C ARG A 37 -2.89 25.97 8.08
N ARG A 38 -2.83 25.38 9.27
CA ARG A 38 -2.41 26.14 10.48
C ARG A 38 -0.92 26.44 10.48
N LEU A 39 -0.08 25.47 10.12
CA LEU A 39 1.37 25.65 10.08
C LEU A 39 1.82 26.69 9.04
N THR A 40 1.13 26.78 7.92
CA THR A 40 1.48 27.72 6.85
C THR A 40 0.92 29.13 7.07
N GLY A 41 0.05 29.31 8.07
CA GLY A 41 -0.61 30.61 8.31
C GLY A 41 -1.51 31.08 7.16
N MET A 42 -1.88 30.16 6.26
CA MET A 42 -2.65 30.47 5.05
C MET A 42 -4.09 30.94 5.37
N THR A 43 -4.62 30.45 6.49
CA THR A 43 -5.95 30.84 7.00
C THR A 43 -5.97 30.85 8.51
N ASP A 44 -6.77 31.76 9.09
CA ASP A 44 -7.01 31.80 10.54
C ASP A 44 -7.88 30.65 11.02
N VAL A 45 -8.53 29.94 10.11
CA VAL A 45 -9.46 28.83 10.37
C VAL A 45 -8.85 27.52 9.89
N ILE A 46 -8.99 26.46 10.68
CA ILE A 46 -8.50 25.10 10.36
C ILE A 46 -9.24 24.52 9.14
N GLY A 47 -10.41 25.04 8.80
CA GLY A 47 -11.29 24.53 7.76
C GLY A 47 -12.38 23.61 8.32
N ASN A 48 -13.05 22.88 7.44
CA ASN A 48 -14.10 21.93 7.81
C ASN A 48 -13.64 20.50 7.53
N PHE A 49 -13.35 19.77 8.60
CA PHE A 49 -12.87 18.38 8.54
C PHE A 49 -13.78 17.46 7.71
N TYR A 50 -15.07 17.48 7.96
CA TYR A 50 -16.02 16.60 7.25
C TYR A 50 -16.09 16.91 5.75
N GLN A 51 -16.00 18.18 5.40
CA GLN A 51 -15.98 18.60 4.01
C GLN A 51 -14.69 18.16 3.31
N ASP A 52 -13.56 18.22 4.00
CA ASP A 52 -12.27 17.75 3.47
C ASP A 52 -12.28 16.24 3.29
N VAL A 53 -12.81 15.46 4.23
CA VAL A 53 -12.99 14.00 4.13
C VAL A 53 -13.80 13.67 2.87
N VAL A 54 -14.99 14.24 2.72
CA VAL A 54 -15.88 13.94 1.59
C VAL A 54 -15.22 14.35 0.25
N ARG A 55 -14.61 15.52 0.20
CA ARG A 55 -13.91 16.00 -1.02
C ARG A 55 -12.74 15.10 -1.39
N PHE A 56 -11.98 14.66 -0.40
CA PHE A 56 -10.84 13.80 -0.63
C PHE A 56 -11.26 12.42 -1.15
N ILE A 57 -12.30 11.83 -0.56
CA ILE A 57 -12.86 10.56 -1.04
C ILE A 57 -13.32 10.69 -2.50
N ILE A 58 -14.17 11.69 -2.79
CA ILE A 58 -14.83 11.78 -4.10
C ILE A 58 -13.85 12.22 -5.20
N ARG A 59 -12.94 13.17 -4.91
CA ARG A 59 -12.11 13.80 -5.93
C ARG A 59 -10.74 13.15 -6.09
N VAL A 60 -10.26 12.44 -5.07
CA VAL A 60 -8.93 11.83 -5.09
C VAL A 60 -9.04 10.31 -4.97
N LEU A 61 -9.52 9.79 -3.84
CA LEU A 61 -9.44 8.36 -3.59
C LEU A 61 -10.25 7.53 -4.61
N ILE A 62 -11.50 7.87 -4.86
CA ILE A 62 -12.35 7.09 -5.78
C ILE A 62 -11.80 7.09 -7.21
N PRO A 63 -11.45 8.23 -7.86
CA PRO A 63 -10.92 8.21 -9.20
C PRO A 63 -9.62 7.42 -9.33
N PHE A 64 -8.68 7.62 -8.41
CA PHE A 64 -7.41 6.90 -8.46
C PHE A 64 -7.57 5.41 -8.15
N ALA A 65 -8.40 5.05 -7.16
CA ALA A 65 -8.70 3.66 -6.85
C ALA A 65 -9.38 2.95 -8.02
N PHE A 66 -10.28 3.62 -8.74
CA PHE A 66 -10.94 3.07 -9.92
C PHE A 66 -9.94 2.78 -11.05
N VAL A 67 -9.06 3.72 -11.36
CA VAL A 67 -8.02 3.54 -12.40
C VAL A 67 -7.06 2.41 -12.00
N LEU A 68 -6.61 2.41 -10.75
CA LEU A 68 -5.70 1.37 -10.25
C LEU A 68 -6.38 -0.01 -10.25
N SER A 69 -7.66 -0.08 -9.89
CA SER A 69 -8.43 -1.34 -9.92
C SER A 69 -8.51 -1.92 -11.33
N ILE A 70 -8.80 -1.09 -12.34
CA ILE A 70 -8.79 -1.52 -13.76
C ILE A 70 -7.42 -2.02 -14.17
N PHE A 71 -6.36 -1.30 -13.77
CA PHE A 71 -5.00 -1.73 -14.05
C PHE A 71 -4.68 -3.08 -13.41
N LEU A 72 -5.00 -3.28 -12.13
CA LEU A 72 -4.77 -4.54 -11.43
C LEU A 72 -5.55 -5.71 -12.07
N ILE A 73 -6.80 -5.47 -12.49
CA ILE A 73 -7.59 -6.46 -13.25
C ILE A 73 -6.86 -6.83 -14.54
N SER A 74 -6.31 -5.87 -15.26
CA SER A 74 -5.56 -6.12 -16.50
C SER A 74 -4.29 -6.94 -16.27
N GLN A 75 -3.74 -6.89 -15.07
CA GLN A 75 -2.58 -7.69 -14.67
C GLN A 75 -2.95 -9.10 -14.19
N GLY A 76 -4.23 -9.38 -13.99
CA GLY A 76 -4.73 -10.69 -13.57
C GLY A 76 -5.24 -10.78 -12.15
N THR A 77 -5.31 -9.66 -11.41
CA THR A 77 -5.92 -9.63 -10.07
C THR A 77 -7.42 -9.90 -10.19
N PRO A 78 -7.97 -10.88 -9.46
CA PRO A 78 -9.38 -11.22 -9.56
C PRO A 78 -10.31 -10.09 -9.13
N GLN A 79 -11.43 -9.96 -9.88
CA GLN A 79 -12.54 -9.09 -9.51
C GLN A 79 -13.83 -9.81 -9.84
N THR A 80 -14.29 -10.64 -8.94
CA THR A 80 -15.47 -11.50 -9.16
C THR A 80 -16.29 -11.65 -7.88
N LEU A 81 -17.57 -11.94 -8.06
CA LEU A 81 -18.49 -12.31 -6.98
C LEU A 81 -18.76 -13.83 -6.95
N HIS A 82 -18.14 -14.59 -7.84
CA HIS A 82 -18.20 -16.04 -7.77
C HIS A 82 -17.53 -16.53 -6.50
N GLY A 83 -18.07 -17.59 -5.91
CA GLY A 83 -17.53 -18.20 -4.71
C GLY A 83 -16.14 -18.79 -4.90
N ASN A 84 -15.62 -19.37 -3.84
CA ASN A 84 -14.31 -20.02 -3.85
C ASN A 84 -14.23 -21.08 -4.96
N LEU A 85 -13.09 -21.13 -5.61
CA LEU A 85 -12.82 -22.11 -6.66
C LEU A 85 -12.27 -23.39 -6.04
N VAL A 86 -12.91 -24.51 -6.32
CA VAL A 86 -12.40 -25.83 -5.91
C VAL A 86 -11.66 -26.43 -7.09
N VAL A 87 -10.36 -26.65 -6.91
CA VAL A 87 -9.50 -27.28 -7.92
C VAL A 87 -8.96 -28.60 -7.37
N GLU A 88 -8.76 -29.55 -8.27
CA GLU A 88 -8.10 -30.81 -7.94
C GLU A 88 -6.61 -30.69 -8.29
N THR A 89 -5.77 -30.95 -7.30
CA THR A 89 -4.30 -30.91 -7.48
C THR A 89 -3.84 -32.11 -8.28
N MET A 90 -2.62 -32.08 -8.80
CA MET A 90 -2.02 -33.21 -9.52
C MET A 90 -1.92 -34.49 -8.67
N SER A 91 -1.97 -34.36 -7.36
CA SER A 91 -2.00 -35.47 -6.41
C SER A 91 -3.42 -35.99 -6.09
N GLY A 92 -4.47 -35.47 -6.78
CA GLY A 92 -5.87 -35.87 -6.56
C GLY A 92 -6.52 -35.26 -5.31
N VAL A 93 -5.84 -34.36 -4.62
CA VAL A 93 -6.39 -33.67 -3.43
C VAL A 93 -7.19 -32.43 -3.87
N LYS A 94 -8.40 -32.28 -3.34
CA LYS A 94 -9.20 -31.07 -3.59
C LYS A 94 -8.68 -29.92 -2.74
N GLN A 95 -8.34 -28.81 -3.41
CA GLN A 95 -7.93 -27.57 -2.79
C GLN A 95 -8.97 -26.48 -3.06
N THR A 96 -9.40 -25.79 -2.02
CA THR A 96 -10.29 -24.63 -2.15
C THR A 96 -9.42 -23.36 -2.22
N ILE A 97 -9.55 -22.65 -3.33
CA ILE A 97 -8.87 -21.37 -3.55
C ILE A 97 -9.89 -20.26 -3.27
N ALA A 98 -9.57 -19.38 -2.34
CA ALA A 98 -10.38 -18.19 -2.08
C ALA A 98 -10.28 -17.25 -3.29
N TYR A 99 -11.45 -16.89 -3.81
CA TYR A 99 -11.57 -16.05 -5.00
C TYR A 99 -12.67 -15.02 -4.77
N GLY A 100 -12.44 -13.77 -5.16
CA GLY A 100 -13.39 -12.72 -4.82
C GLY A 100 -13.07 -11.36 -5.44
N PRO A 101 -13.67 -10.28 -4.93
CA PRO A 101 -13.48 -8.91 -5.43
C PRO A 101 -12.17 -8.30 -4.92
N MET A 102 -11.04 -8.86 -5.32
CA MET A 102 -9.72 -8.50 -4.80
C MET A 102 -9.23 -7.15 -5.34
N ALA A 103 -9.30 -6.91 -6.66
CA ALA A 103 -8.69 -5.74 -7.27
C ALA A 103 -9.22 -4.40 -6.74
N SER A 104 -10.51 -4.29 -6.48
CA SER A 104 -11.10 -3.07 -5.92
C SER A 104 -10.65 -2.80 -4.48
N LEU A 105 -10.50 -3.84 -3.69
CA LEU A 105 -10.04 -3.75 -2.32
C LEU A 105 -8.54 -3.44 -2.26
N GLU A 106 -7.74 -4.12 -3.11
CA GLU A 106 -6.31 -3.88 -3.22
C GLU A 106 -5.99 -2.43 -3.63
N SER A 107 -6.75 -1.87 -4.57
CA SER A 107 -6.51 -0.51 -5.04
C SER A 107 -6.63 0.53 -3.92
N ILE A 108 -7.68 0.49 -3.11
CA ILE A 108 -7.81 1.43 -1.98
C ILE A 108 -6.87 1.09 -0.84
N LYS A 109 -6.56 -0.19 -0.63
CA LYS A 109 -5.59 -0.62 0.37
C LYS A 109 -4.24 0.07 0.16
N HIS A 110 -3.74 0.09 -1.07
CA HIS A 110 -2.46 0.70 -1.39
C HIS A 110 -2.51 2.22 -1.43
N LEU A 111 -3.52 2.82 -2.06
CA LEU A 111 -3.69 4.27 -2.08
C LEU A 111 -3.88 4.85 -0.68
N GLY A 112 -4.62 4.16 0.17
CA GLY A 112 -4.88 4.58 1.54
C GLY A 112 -3.80 4.20 2.55
N THR A 113 -2.79 3.43 2.13
CA THR A 113 -1.74 2.86 3.02
C THR A 113 -2.32 2.08 4.22
N ASN A 114 -3.43 1.37 4.01
CA ASN A 114 -4.17 0.70 5.08
C ASN A 114 -3.57 -0.65 5.49
N GLY A 115 -3.02 -1.39 4.53
CA GLY A 115 -2.57 -2.76 4.75
C GLY A 115 -3.70 -3.80 4.78
N GLY A 116 -3.34 -5.07 4.89
CA GLY A 116 -4.26 -6.20 4.91
C GLY A 116 -4.56 -6.75 3.50
N GLY A 117 -5.69 -6.40 2.92
CA GLY A 117 -6.17 -6.90 1.65
C GLY A 117 -7.20 -8.01 1.79
N PHE A 118 -7.64 -8.57 0.67
CA PHE A 118 -8.69 -9.59 0.63
C PHE A 118 -8.27 -10.86 1.38
N LEU A 119 -7.02 -11.29 1.18
CA LEU A 119 -6.44 -12.47 1.85
C LEU A 119 -5.77 -12.11 3.18
N GLY A 120 -5.72 -10.85 3.56
CA GLY A 120 -5.07 -10.39 4.80
C GLY A 120 -3.53 -10.48 4.77
N ALA A 121 -2.94 -10.69 3.61
CA ALA A 121 -1.53 -11.01 3.43
C ALA A 121 -0.69 -9.86 2.81
N ASN A 122 -1.22 -8.66 2.74
CA ASN A 122 -0.53 -7.48 2.19
C ASN A 122 0.06 -7.69 0.79
N SER A 123 -0.71 -8.26 -0.13
CA SER A 123 -0.28 -8.54 -1.51
C SER A 123 0.89 -9.51 -1.64
N SER A 124 1.12 -10.37 -0.65
CA SER A 124 2.13 -11.43 -0.74
C SER A 124 1.65 -12.65 -1.53
N THR A 125 0.42 -12.65 -2.00
CA THR A 125 -0.17 -13.77 -2.75
C THR A 125 -0.18 -13.48 -4.25
N PRO A 126 -0.07 -14.53 -5.09
CA PRO A 126 -0.15 -14.39 -6.55
C PRO A 126 -1.46 -13.80 -7.06
N PHE A 127 -2.55 -13.92 -6.30
CA PHE A 127 -3.86 -13.41 -6.68
C PHE A 127 -3.99 -11.90 -6.44
N GLU A 128 -3.42 -11.40 -5.35
CA GLU A 128 -3.43 -9.97 -5.04
C GLU A 128 -2.39 -9.21 -5.86
N ASN A 129 -1.22 -9.83 -6.10
CA ASN A 129 -0.09 -9.22 -6.79
C ASN A 129 0.51 -10.19 -7.84
N PRO A 130 -0.13 -10.34 -9.02
CA PRO A 130 0.24 -11.39 -9.98
C PRO A 130 1.50 -11.13 -10.79
N THR A 131 1.90 -9.87 -11.00
CA THR A 131 2.99 -9.51 -11.92
C THR A 131 3.97 -8.51 -11.32
N TYR A 132 5.13 -8.34 -11.97
CA TYR A 132 6.07 -7.27 -11.63
C TYR A 132 5.45 -5.87 -11.79
N TRP A 133 4.57 -5.70 -12.76
CA TRP A 133 3.89 -4.44 -13.01
C TRP A 133 2.84 -4.14 -11.94
N SER A 134 2.11 -5.16 -11.45
CA SER A 134 1.21 -4.98 -10.31
C SER A 134 2.01 -4.59 -9.06
N ASN A 135 3.11 -5.27 -8.77
CA ASN A 135 3.97 -4.96 -7.63
C ASN A 135 4.51 -3.53 -7.68
N PHE A 136 4.95 -3.08 -8.85
CA PHE A 136 5.41 -1.70 -9.04
C PHE A 136 4.28 -0.67 -8.87
N ALA A 137 3.11 -0.92 -9.46
CA ALA A 137 1.96 -0.02 -9.36
C ALA A 137 1.44 0.09 -7.93
N GLU A 138 1.42 -1.01 -7.19
CA GLU A 138 1.05 -1.03 -5.78
C GLU A 138 2.04 -0.23 -4.93
N ALA A 139 3.34 -0.48 -5.10
CA ALA A 139 4.39 0.28 -4.41
C ALA A 139 4.32 1.79 -4.73
N LEU A 140 4.15 2.14 -6.01
CA LEU A 140 3.99 3.52 -6.43
C LEU A 140 2.75 4.18 -5.81
N SER A 141 1.64 3.45 -5.76
CA SER A 141 0.37 3.94 -5.18
C SER A 141 0.50 4.27 -3.70
N MET A 142 1.25 3.48 -2.95
CA MET A 142 1.54 3.75 -1.53
C MET A 142 2.33 5.05 -1.33
N MET A 143 3.22 5.37 -2.27
CA MET A 143 4.07 6.58 -2.19
C MET A 143 3.41 7.82 -2.77
N LEU A 144 2.40 7.67 -3.63
CA LEU A 144 1.82 8.75 -4.42
C LEU A 144 1.22 9.86 -3.56
N ILE A 145 0.32 9.49 -2.64
CA ILE A 145 -0.42 10.47 -1.84
C ILE A 145 0.49 11.09 -0.76
N PRO A 146 1.25 10.32 0.04
CA PRO A 146 2.23 10.92 0.96
C PRO A 146 3.21 11.87 0.27
N GLY A 147 3.74 11.49 -0.89
CA GLY A 147 4.62 12.35 -1.68
C GLY A 147 3.93 13.64 -2.14
N SER A 148 2.67 13.54 -2.58
CA SER A 148 1.91 14.72 -3.02
C SER A 148 1.63 15.73 -1.91
N LEU A 149 1.50 15.28 -0.66
CA LEU A 149 1.30 16.16 0.51
C LEU A 149 2.48 17.10 0.76
N VAL A 150 3.71 16.68 0.44
CA VAL A 150 4.90 17.53 0.56
C VAL A 150 4.81 18.71 -0.41
N PHE A 151 4.38 18.44 -1.66
CA PHE A 151 4.19 19.51 -2.66
C PHE A 151 2.99 20.41 -2.31
N LEU A 152 1.92 19.84 -1.75
CA LEU A 152 0.79 20.60 -1.24
C LEU A 152 1.23 21.55 -0.12
N PHE A 153 2.04 21.10 0.82
CA PHE A 153 2.65 21.94 1.85
C PHE A 153 3.43 23.12 1.27
N GLY A 154 4.32 22.84 0.30
CA GLY A 154 5.07 23.89 -0.38
C GLY A 154 4.18 24.91 -1.08
N ARG A 155 3.11 24.46 -1.72
CA ARG A 155 2.13 25.34 -2.37
C ARG A 155 1.33 26.19 -1.37
N MET A 156 1.06 25.66 -0.19
CA MET A 156 0.40 26.40 0.89
C MET A 156 1.30 27.48 1.49
N LEU A 157 2.62 27.27 1.54
CA LEU A 157 3.60 28.28 1.99
C LEU A 157 3.66 29.48 1.05
N ASN A 158 3.56 29.27 -0.26
CA ASN A 158 3.57 30.35 -1.25
C ASN A 158 2.70 30.01 -2.46
N ALA A 159 1.47 30.48 -2.44
CA ALA A 159 0.48 30.23 -3.49
C ALA A 159 0.86 30.81 -4.87
N LYS A 160 1.84 31.73 -4.95
CA LYS A 160 2.31 32.34 -6.19
C LYS A 160 3.33 31.45 -6.94
N GLN A 161 3.93 30.49 -6.28
CA GLN A 161 4.91 29.56 -6.87
C GLN A 161 4.29 28.20 -7.12
N HIS A 162 4.39 27.67 -8.33
CA HIS A 162 3.91 26.32 -8.63
C HIS A 162 4.69 25.22 -7.91
N ILE A 163 6.00 25.42 -7.76
CA ILE A 163 6.90 24.51 -7.05
C ILE A 163 7.70 25.33 -6.04
N HIS A 164 7.53 25.05 -4.78
CA HIS A 164 8.24 25.75 -3.73
C HIS A 164 9.59 25.06 -3.45
N PRO A 165 10.71 25.79 -3.42
CA PRO A 165 12.05 25.20 -3.23
C PRO A 165 12.18 24.40 -1.92
N HIS A 166 11.53 24.84 -0.84
CA HIS A 166 11.54 24.09 0.43
C HIS A 166 10.79 22.76 0.32
N ALA A 167 9.70 22.70 -0.45
CA ALA A 167 8.99 21.45 -0.70
C ALA A 167 9.86 20.46 -1.50
N VAL A 168 10.61 20.96 -2.49
CA VAL A 168 11.57 20.14 -3.23
C VAL A 168 12.68 19.63 -2.32
N MET A 169 13.24 20.47 -1.45
CA MET A 169 14.22 20.05 -0.46
C MET A 169 13.72 18.96 0.46
N VAL A 170 12.51 19.12 1.02
CA VAL A 170 11.88 18.12 1.88
C VAL A 170 11.65 16.83 1.11
N PHE A 171 11.16 16.91 -0.12
CA PHE A 171 10.96 15.74 -0.97
C PHE A 171 12.26 15.00 -1.27
N ILE A 172 13.33 15.73 -1.62
CA ILE A 172 14.65 15.13 -1.85
C ILE A 172 15.17 14.46 -0.58
N ALA A 173 15.05 15.11 0.58
CA ALA A 173 15.46 14.51 1.85
C ALA A 173 14.69 13.22 2.16
N MET A 174 13.37 13.24 2.00
CA MET A 174 12.53 12.05 2.18
C MET A 174 12.90 10.94 1.20
N PHE A 175 13.10 11.28 -0.08
CA PHE A 175 13.51 10.31 -1.10
C PHE A 175 14.89 9.73 -0.80
N THR A 176 15.84 10.55 -0.36
CA THR A 176 17.17 10.08 0.04
C THR A 176 17.08 9.10 1.22
N MET A 177 16.29 9.42 2.24
CA MET A 177 16.06 8.53 3.37
C MET A 177 15.43 7.21 2.94
N PHE A 178 14.46 7.26 2.02
CA PHE A 178 13.84 6.06 1.43
C PHE A 178 14.89 5.20 0.71
N VAL A 179 15.73 5.81 -0.13
CA VAL A 179 16.77 5.08 -0.87
C VAL A 179 17.80 4.47 0.09
N LEU A 180 18.21 5.19 1.13
CA LEU A 180 19.13 4.67 2.15
C LEU A 180 18.50 3.45 2.87
N LEU A 181 17.25 3.55 3.28
CA LEU A 181 16.55 2.43 3.91
C LEU A 181 16.44 1.23 2.98
N LEU A 182 16.11 1.47 1.70
CA LEU A 182 16.05 0.42 0.70
C LEU A 182 17.41 -0.27 0.50
N LEU A 183 18.49 0.50 0.41
CA LEU A 183 19.84 -0.05 0.27
C LEU A 183 20.27 -0.87 1.50
N ILE A 184 19.92 -0.42 2.69
CA ILE A 184 20.16 -1.18 3.93
C ILE A 184 19.36 -2.50 3.90
N CYS A 185 18.07 -2.44 3.60
CA CYS A 185 17.23 -3.65 3.48
C CYS A 185 17.80 -4.62 2.43
N LEU A 186 18.14 -4.11 1.24
CA LEU A 186 18.72 -4.93 0.18
C LEU A 186 20.04 -5.58 0.61
N HIS A 187 20.91 -4.82 1.27
CA HIS A 187 22.19 -5.35 1.75
C HIS A 187 22.00 -6.53 2.72
N TYR A 188 21.17 -6.35 3.74
CA TYR A 188 20.96 -7.42 4.73
C TYR A 188 20.20 -8.61 4.15
N GLU A 189 19.22 -8.38 3.29
CA GLU A 189 18.47 -9.46 2.67
C GLU A 189 19.29 -10.24 1.64
N THR A 190 20.20 -9.59 0.93
CA THR A 190 21.11 -10.27 0.00
C THR A 190 22.28 -10.95 0.70
N ALA A 191 22.76 -10.40 1.81
CA ALA A 191 23.79 -11.03 2.62
C ALA A 191 23.30 -12.34 3.28
N GLY A 192 21.99 -12.46 3.52
CA GLY A 192 21.42 -13.64 4.18
C GLY A 192 21.61 -13.66 5.70
N SER A 193 21.15 -14.73 6.30
CA SER A 193 21.27 -14.91 7.76
C SER A 193 22.67 -15.41 8.14
N PRO A 194 23.36 -14.78 9.09
CA PRO A 194 24.66 -15.28 9.59
C PRO A 194 24.60 -16.72 10.08
N ILE A 195 23.46 -17.16 10.63
CA ILE A 195 23.26 -18.51 11.12
C ILE A 195 23.29 -19.53 9.96
N LEU A 196 22.68 -19.18 8.81
CA LEU A 196 22.69 -20.06 7.66
C LEU A 196 24.08 -20.20 7.04
N HIS A 197 24.87 -19.11 7.02
CA HIS A 197 26.27 -19.16 6.60
C HIS A 197 27.12 -20.10 7.48
N HIS A 198 26.89 -20.10 8.79
CA HIS A 198 27.57 -21.02 9.71
C HIS A 198 27.22 -22.50 9.45
N LEU A 199 26.05 -22.76 8.84
CA LEU A 199 25.59 -24.09 8.44
C LEU A 199 26.02 -24.48 7.01
N GLY A 200 26.83 -23.63 6.36
CA GLY A 200 27.28 -23.87 4.98
C GLY A 200 26.21 -23.63 3.91
N ILE A 201 25.13 -22.92 4.26
CA ILE A 201 24.07 -22.55 3.32
C ILE A 201 24.33 -21.11 2.88
N ASP A 202 24.92 -20.98 1.68
CA ASP A 202 25.15 -19.68 1.06
C ASP A 202 23.93 -19.25 0.24
N GLY A 203 23.51 -17.99 0.39
CA GLY A 203 22.41 -17.40 -0.37
C GLY A 203 21.74 -16.27 0.38
N GLY A 204 20.99 -15.47 -0.37
CA GLY A 204 20.20 -14.38 0.21
C GLY A 204 18.99 -14.91 1.00
N ASN A 205 18.43 -14.06 1.84
CA ASN A 205 17.28 -14.40 2.66
C ASN A 205 15.99 -14.46 1.81
N MET A 206 15.53 -15.66 1.51
CA MET A 206 14.27 -15.90 0.79
C MET A 206 13.11 -16.28 1.73
N GLU A 207 13.33 -16.35 3.04
CA GLU A 207 12.29 -16.68 4.00
C GLU A 207 11.16 -15.64 3.94
N GLY A 208 9.92 -16.11 3.84
CA GLY A 208 8.72 -15.27 3.73
C GLY A 208 8.60 -14.48 2.42
N LYS A 209 9.45 -14.73 1.42
CA LYS A 209 9.43 -14.05 0.12
C LYS A 209 8.98 -14.98 -0.99
N GLU A 210 8.24 -14.42 -1.95
CA GLU A 210 7.89 -15.15 -3.14
C GLU A 210 9.08 -15.29 -4.10
N THR A 211 9.29 -16.49 -4.62
CA THR A 211 10.34 -16.77 -5.61
C THR A 211 10.17 -15.97 -6.89
N ARG A 212 8.92 -15.61 -7.25
CA ARG A 212 8.61 -14.80 -8.43
C ARG A 212 9.25 -13.41 -8.37
N PHE A 213 9.21 -12.77 -7.22
CA PHE A 213 9.72 -11.41 -7.03
C PHE A 213 11.17 -11.38 -6.57
N GLY A 214 11.61 -12.43 -5.90
CA GLY A 214 12.95 -12.49 -5.34
C GLY A 214 13.19 -11.46 -4.25
N ILE A 215 14.45 -11.29 -3.88
CA ILE A 215 14.86 -10.42 -2.77
C ILE A 215 14.63 -8.95 -3.09
N ALA A 216 15.03 -8.49 -4.27
CA ALA A 216 15.03 -7.06 -4.60
C ALA A 216 13.61 -6.46 -4.65
N GLN A 217 12.68 -7.12 -5.29
CA GLN A 217 11.28 -6.67 -5.40
C GLN A 217 10.57 -6.73 -4.05
N SER A 218 10.83 -7.77 -3.25
CA SER A 218 10.27 -7.91 -1.91
C SER A 218 10.82 -6.84 -0.96
N ALA A 219 12.11 -6.56 -1.02
CA ALA A 219 12.73 -5.48 -0.23
C ALA A 219 12.18 -4.10 -0.60
N LEU A 220 12.00 -3.83 -1.90
CA LEU A 220 11.38 -2.59 -2.37
C LEU A 220 9.97 -2.43 -1.81
N PHE A 221 9.14 -3.45 -1.95
CA PHE A 221 7.75 -3.41 -1.49
C PHE A 221 7.66 -3.23 0.03
N THR A 222 8.45 -3.99 0.79
CA THR A 222 8.52 -3.87 2.24
C THR A 222 9.01 -2.50 2.68
N THR A 223 10.00 -1.94 1.99
CA THR A 223 10.49 -0.58 2.28
C THR A 223 9.41 0.46 2.02
N CYS A 224 8.63 0.34 0.95
CA CYS A 224 7.48 1.22 0.71
C CYS A 224 6.45 1.12 1.84
N LEU A 225 6.11 -0.08 2.29
CA LEU A 225 5.19 -0.30 3.40
C LEU A 225 5.68 0.36 4.70
N LEU A 226 6.93 0.14 5.06
CA LEU A 226 7.52 0.69 6.29
C LEU A 226 7.62 2.21 6.26
N TYR A 227 7.87 2.78 5.10
CA TYR A 227 8.08 4.21 4.95
C TYR A 227 6.80 5.03 4.98
N THR A 228 5.70 4.47 4.49
CA THR A 228 4.43 5.19 4.34
C THR A 228 3.39 4.84 5.39
N SER A 229 3.58 3.74 6.09
CA SER A 229 2.64 3.22 7.07
C SER A 229 3.28 3.19 8.46
N PRO A 230 2.57 3.59 9.53
CA PRO A 230 3.05 3.30 10.87
C PRO A 230 3.20 1.79 10.99
N SER A 231 4.39 1.34 11.34
CA SER A 231 4.66 -0.08 11.53
C SER A 231 3.59 -0.67 12.47
N PRO A 232 2.79 -1.63 12.03
CA PRO A 232 1.95 -2.37 12.94
C PRO A 232 2.91 -3.15 13.83
N ARG A 233 3.24 -2.60 14.98
CA ARG A 233 3.87 -3.40 16.00
C ARG A 233 2.86 -4.48 16.35
N ASP A 234 3.20 -5.68 15.98
CA ASP A 234 2.56 -6.87 16.47
C ASP A 234 2.75 -6.86 18.00
N ARG A 235 1.76 -6.35 18.67
CA ARG A 235 1.70 -6.40 20.13
C ARG A 235 1.01 -7.71 20.45
N GLY A 236 1.81 -8.77 20.39
CA GLY A 236 1.40 -10.02 20.99
C GLY A 236 1.12 -9.86 22.48
#